data_58f93279b1bf2ec263c4a517ee0140f8
#
_entry.id   58f93279b1bf2ec263c4a517ee0140f8
#
_cell.length_a   1.000
_cell.length_b   1.000
_cell.length_c   1.000
_cell.angle_alpha   90.00
_cell.angle_beta   90.00
_cell.angle_gamma   90.00
#
_symmetry.space_group_name_H-M   'P 1'
#
loop_
_entity.id
_entity.type
_entity.pdbx_description
1 polymer ?
#
loop_
_entity_poly.entity_id
_entity_poly.type
_entity_poly.pdbx_seq_one_letter_code
_entity_poly.pdbx_strand_id
1 'polypeptide(L)'
;MRDLSQIIGFDWDDGNSLKSAEKHSVSQPEAEQVFADERLIIADDVKHSQDEPRYHALGRTIEGRLLHVTFTLREDQTKIRVISARNMSRQERGLYEQEA
;
A
#
# COMPACT_ATOMS: atom_id res chain seq x y z
N MET A 1 -4.11 8.70 -12.02
CA MET A 1 -4.25 7.77 -10.88
C MET A 1 -4.66 6.40 -11.38
N ARG A 2 -4.11 5.35 -10.80
CA ARG A 2 -4.48 4.00 -11.19
C ARG A 2 -5.87 3.66 -10.70
N ASP A 3 -6.64 3.00 -11.55
CA ASP A 3 -7.98 2.55 -11.22
C ASP A 3 -7.93 1.21 -10.45
N LEU A 4 -8.48 1.21 -9.25
CA LEU A 4 -8.55 0.02 -8.41
C LEU A 4 -9.92 -0.66 -8.41
N SER A 5 -10.80 -0.28 -9.34
CA SER A 5 -12.16 -0.82 -9.38
C SER A 5 -12.21 -2.32 -9.66
N GLN A 6 -11.16 -2.88 -10.23
CA GLN A 6 -11.06 -4.31 -10.52
C GLN A 6 -10.58 -5.15 -9.33
N ILE A 7 -10.16 -4.51 -8.25
CA ILE A 7 -9.60 -5.21 -7.11
C ILE A 7 -10.71 -5.91 -6.33
N ILE A 8 -10.55 -7.21 -6.12
CA ILE A 8 -11.52 -8.04 -5.39
C ILE A 8 -10.95 -8.62 -4.09
N GLY A 9 -9.69 -8.36 -3.80
CA GLY A 9 -9.09 -8.85 -2.57
C GLY A 9 -7.60 -8.63 -2.51
N PHE A 10 -6.98 -9.26 -1.50
CA PHE A 10 -5.56 -9.15 -1.22
C PHE A 10 -4.92 -10.52 -1.27
N ASP A 11 -3.65 -10.55 -1.70
CA ASP A 11 -2.84 -11.77 -1.77
C ASP A 11 -1.86 -11.76 -0.60
N TRP A 12 -2.19 -12.47 0.48
CA TRP A 12 -1.34 -12.61 1.65
C TRP A 12 -0.82 -14.04 1.76
N ASP A 13 0.45 -14.16 2.15
CA ASP A 13 1.02 -15.44 2.58
C ASP A 13 1.99 -15.16 3.73
N ASP A 14 2.65 -16.19 4.24
CA ASP A 14 3.55 -16.02 5.39
C ASP A 14 4.70 -15.06 5.08
N GLY A 15 5.18 -15.09 3.83
CA GLY A 15 6.32 -14.25 3.44
C GLY A 15 6.02 -12.76 3.50
N ASN A 16 4.88 -12.31 2.98
CA ASN A 16 4.59 -10.88 2.99
C ASN A 16 3.81 -10.44 4.24
N SER A 17 3.04 -11.33 4.86
CA SER A 17 2.28 -11.02 6.07
C SER A 17 3.20 -10.72 7.25
N LEU A 18 4.15 -11.60 7.52
CA LEU A 18 5.04 -11.48 8.68
C LEU A 18 6.06 -10.36 8.54
N LYS A 19 6.51 -10.11 7.32
CA LYS A 19 7.57 -9.13 7.08
C LYS A 19 7.23 -7.74 7.60
N SER A 20 6.05 -7.23 7.27
CA SER A 20 5.64 -5.89 7.69
C SER A 20 5.29 -5.84 9.18
N ALA A 21 4.67 -6.89 9.70
CA ALA A 21 4.33 -6.96 11.11
C ALA A 21 5.58 -6.97 11.99
N GLU A 22 6.58 -7.75 11.61
CA GLU A 22 7.82 -7.86 12.40
C GLU A 22 8.69 -6.61 12.28
N LYS A 23 8.81 -6.06 11.06
CA LYS A 23 9.76 -4.99 10.78
C LYS A 23 9.20 -3.60 11.11
N HIS A 24 7.93 -3.37 10.89
CA HIS A 24 7.33 -2.04 10.98
C HIS A 24 6.08 -1.99 11.85
N SER A 25 5.71 -3.09 12.46
CA SER A 25 4.52 -3.18 13.32
C SER A 25 3.23 -2.79 12.59
N VAL A 26 3.12 -3.15 11.31
CA VAL A 26 1.90 -2.92 10.52
C VAL A 26 1.21 -4.24 10.29
N SER A 27 -0.03 -4.36 10.76
CA SER A 27 -0.84 -5.57 10.61
C SER A 27 -1.46 -5.63 9.21
N GLN A 28 -1.93 -6.84 8.81
CA GLN A 28 -2.66 -7.00 7.57
C GLN A 28 -3.89 -6.07 7.48
N PRO A 29 -4.76 -6.04 8.52
CA PRO A 29 -5.92 -5.13 8.46
C PRO A 29 -5.53 -3.67 8.29
N GLU A 30 -4.46 -3.22 8.94
CA GLU A 30 -4.01 -1.84 8.80
C GLU A 30 -3.58 -1.53 7.36
N ALA A 31 -2.79 -2.44 6.76
CA ALA A 31 -2.36 -2.25 5.38
C ALA A 31 -3.55 -2.22 4.41
N GLU A 32 -4.52 -3.10 4.63
CA GLU A 32 -5.73 -3.14 3.79
C GLU A 32 -6.57 -1.88 3.90
N GLN A 33 -6.66 -1.30 5.10
CA GLN A 33 -7.44 -0.09 5.34
C GLN A 33 -6.94 1.10 4.52
N VAL A 34 -5.65 1.15 4.22
CA VAL A 34 -5.06 2.20 3.39
C VAL A 34 -5.78 2.30 2.04
N PHE A 35 -6.14 1.16 1.46
CA PHE A 35 -6.77 1.12 0.14
C PHE A 35 -8.25 1.53 0.16
N ALA A 36 -8.85 1.66 1.33
CA ALA A 36 -10.21 2.15 1.49
C ALA A 36 -10.26 3.65 1.82
N ASP A 37 -9.11 4.30 1.96
CA ASP A 37 -9.02 5.72 2.25
C ASP A 37 -9.46 6.52 1.03
N GLU A 38 -10.40 7.45 1.22
CA GLU A 38 -10.90 8.30 0.14
C GLU A 38 -9.84 9.23 -0.44
N ARG A 39 -8.79 9.48 0.33
CA ARG A 39 -7.69 10.37 -0.07
C ARG A 39 -6.46 9.60 -0.52
N LEU A 40 -6.62 8.33 -0.80
CA LEU A 40 -5.53 7.46 -1.23
C LEU A 40 -4.75 8.05 -2.39
N ILE A 41 -3.42 8.07 -2.27
CA ILE A 41 -2.52 8.49 -3.33
C ILE A 41 -1.76 7.25 -3.80
N ILE A 42 -1.75 7.01 -5.12
CA ILE A 42 -1.00 5.90 -5.70
C ILE A 42 -0.04 6.45 -6.73
N ALA A 43 1.22 6.03 -6.65
CA ALA A 43 2.26 6.38 -7.60
C ALA A 43 2.97 5.12 -8.08
N ASP A 44 3.45 5.15 -9.32
CA ASP A 44 4.25 4.06 -9.87
C ASP A 44 5.65 4.08 -9.24
N ASP A 45 6.19 2.90 -8.97
CA ASP A 45 7.59 2.76 -8.56
C ASP A 45 8.41 2.38 -9.80
N VAL A 46 8.78 3.38 -10.58
CA VAL A 46 9.51 3.18 -11.83
C VAL A 46 10.85 2.48 -11.61
N LYS A 47 11.50 2.80 -10.49
CA LYS A 47 12.84 2.29 -10.18
C LYS A 47 12.86 0.79 -9.89
N HIS A 48 11.80 0.24 -9.30
CA HIS A 48 11.76 -1.14 -8.86
C HIS A 48 10.74 -2.00 -9.64
N SER A 49 10.37 -1.57 -10.85
CA SER A 49 9.36 -2.26 -11.66
C SER A 49 9.96 -3.08 -12.80
N GLN A 50 11.13 -3.72 -12.58
CA GLN A 50 11.82 -4.45 -13.64
C GLN A 50 11.15 -5.77 -14.00
N ASP A 51 10.81 -6.58 -13.00
CA ASP A 51 10.21 -7.90 -13.24
C ASP A 51 8.69 -7.84 -13.22
N GLU A 52 8.15 -7.05 -12.30
CA GLU A 52 6.70 -6.82 -12.23
C GLU A 52 6.46 -5.38 -11.79
N PRO A 53 5.38 -4.75 -12.25
CA PRO A 53 5.09 -3.38 -11.85
C PRO A 53 4.88 -3.27 -10.34
N ARG A 54 5.49 -2.27 -9.73
CA ARG A 54 5.33 -1.94 -8.33
C ARG A 54 4.76 -0.55 -8.17
N TYR A 55 4.04 -0.36 -7.09
CA TYR A 55 3.34 0.88 -6.81
C TYR A 55 3.53 1.24 -5.34
N HIS A 56 3.39 2.54 -5.05
CA HIS A 56 3.38 3.05 -3.68
C HIS A 56 2.01 3.65 -3.39
N ALA A 57 1.45 3.30 -2.25
CA ALA A 57 0.19 3.86 -1.76
C ALA A 57 0.46 4.65 -0.49
N LEU A 58 -0.05 5.87 -0.44
CA LEU A 58 -0.06 6.68 0.77
C LEU A 58 -1.51 6.79 1.23
N GLY A 59 -1.78 6.37 2.45
CA GLY A 59 -3.15 6.38 2.94
C GLY A 59 -3.21 6.32 4.45
N ARG A 60 -4.42 6.44 4.95
CA ARG A 60 -4.71 6.54 6.37
C ARG A 60 -5.58 5.37 6.81
N THR A 61 -5.23 4.76 7.94
CA THR A 61 -6.05 3.70 8.53
C THR A 61 -7.28 4.31 9.22
N ILE A 62 -8.21 3.45 9.59
CA ILE A 62 -9.43 3.86 10.31
C ILE A 62 -9.07 4.60 11.61
N GLU A 63 -8.00 4.17 12.29
CA GLU A 63 -7.57 4.80 13.53
C GLU A 63 -6.70 6.03 13.34
N GLY A 64 -6.44 6.42 12.09
CA GLY A 64 -5.70 7.64 11.79
C GLY A 64 -4.20 7.46 11.58
N ARG A 65 -3.73 6.22 11.50
CA ARG A 65 -2.33 5.94 11.24
C ARG A 65 -2.01 6.20 9.76
N LEU A 66 -0.96 6.99 9.49
CA LEU A 66 -0.55 7.32 8.13
C LEU A 66 0.51 6.34 7.66
N LEU A 67 0.19 5.58 6.63
CA LEU A 67 1.04 4.49 6.14
C LEU A 67 1.45 4.67 4.70
N HIS A 68 2.64 4.16 4.40
CA HIS A 68 3.17 3.97 3.06
C HIS A 68 3.17 2.48 2.77
N VAL A 69 2.48 2.05 1.73
CA VAL A 69 2.39 0.63 1.35
C VAL A 69 2.96 0.46 -0.04
N THR A 70 3.98 -0.39 -0.17
CA THR A 70 4.49 -0.80 -1.48
C THR A 70 3.79 -2.09 -1.86
N PHE A 71 3.27 -2.14 -3.07
CA PHE A 71 2.48 -3.29 -3.50
C PHE A 71 2.63 -3.57 -4.98
N THR A 72 2.23 -4.76 -5.38
CA THR A 72 2.06 -5.14 -6.78
C THR A 72 0.67 -5.75 -6.95
N LEU A 73 0.29 -6.03 -8.19
CA LEU A 73 -1.00 -6.63 -8.50
C LEU A 73 -0.79 -8.07 -8.97
N ARG A 74 -1.69 -8.95 -8.57
CA ARG A 74 -1.66 -10.38 -8.89
C ARG A 74 -3.00 -10.82 -9.46
N GLU A 75 -3.01 -12.00 -10.05
CA GLU A 75 -4.22 -12.64 -10.61
C GLU A 75 -4.96 -11.71 -11.56
N ASP A 76 -4.30 -11.36 -12.66
CA ASP A 76 -4.83 -10.44 -13.69
C ASP A 76 -5.24 -9.10 -13.12
N GLN A 77 -4.45 -8.59 -12.17
CA GLN A 77 -4.64 -7.27 -11.58
C GLN A 77 -5.92 -7.17 -10.73
N THR A 78 -6.39 -8.31 -10.22
CA THR A 78 -7.57 -8.31 -9.37
C THR A 78 -7.25 -8.39 -7.88
N LYS A 79 -6.00 -8.67 -7.52
CA LYS A 79 -5.58 -8.75 -6.13
C LYS A 79 -4.36 -7.89 -5.85
N ILE A 80 -4.35 -7.28 -4.68
CA ILE A 80 -3.23 -6.47 -4.20
C ILE A 80 -2.33 -7.39 -3.37
N ARG A 81 -1.06 -7.46 -3.76
CA ARG A 81 -0.05 -8.14 -2.95
C ARG A 81 0.84 -7.09 -2.31
N VAL A 82 0.73 -6.95 -1.00
CA VAL A 82 1.56 -6.01 -0.25
C VAL A 82 2.98 -6.56 -0.15
N ILE A 83 3.95 -5.74 -0.54
CA ILE A 83 5.38 -6.08 -0.46
C ILE A 83 5.94 -5.57 0.86
N SER A 84 5.60 -4.32 1.24
CA SER A 84 5.99 -3.75 2.52
C SER A 84 5.00 -2.67 2.93
N ALA A 85 4.90 -2.43 4.22
CA ALA A 85 4.07 -1.38 4.79
C ALA A 85 4.80 -0.79 5.98
N ARG A 86 4.79 0.54 6.08
CA ARG A 86 5.46 1.27 7.16
C ARG A 86 4.76 2.59 7.40
N ASN A 87 5.13 3.27 8.47
CA ASN A 87 4.66 4.64 8.67
C ASN A 87 5.18 5.54 7.57
N MET A 88 4.40 6.54 7.20
CA MET A 88 4.86 7.56 6.26
C MET A 88 6.07 8.29 6.83
N SER A 89 7.02 8.64 5.96
CA SER A 89 8.07 9.58 6.31
C SER A 89 7.48 10.99 6.43
N ARG A 90 8.26 11.92 6.95
CA ARG A 90 7.84 13.30 7.08
C ARG A 90 7.47 13.92 5.72
N GLN A 91 8.27 13.62 4.71
CA GLN A 91 8.04 14.10 3.35
C GLN A 91 6.75 13.52 2.78
N GLU A 92 6.53 12.24 3.00
CA GLU A 92 5.32 11.57 2.52
C GLU A 92 4.07 12.10 3.20
N ARG A 93 4.13 12.39 4.50
CA ARG A 93 3.02 13.00 5.21
C ARG A 93 2.66 14.37 4.65
N GLY A 94 3.69 15.17 4.34
CA GLY A 94 3.47 16.48 3.72
C GLY A 94 2.77 16.37 2.38
N LEU A 95 3.20 15.42 1.56
CA LEU A 95 2.60 15.17 0.26
C LEU A 95 1.14 14.71 0.40
N TYR A 96 0.88 13.78 1.29
CA TYR A 96 -0.46 13.25 1.52
C TYR A 96 -1.41 14.35 2.01
N GLU A 97 -0.98 15.15 2.97
CA GLU A 97 -1.81 16.22 3.52
C GLU A 97 -2.08 17.32 2.49
N GLN A 98 -1.14 17.57 1.60
CA GLN A 98 -1.29 18.58 0.56
C GLN A 98 -2.32 18.15 -0.50
N GLU A 99 -2.34 16.88 -0.85
CA GLU A 99 -3.26 16.34 -1.85
C GLU A 99 -4.67 16.10 -1.28
N ALA A 100 -4.78 16.02 0.01
CA ALA A 100 -6.05 15.69 0.67
C ALA A 100 -7.07 16.86 0.64
#